data_9f81dfc130cbd0d2352a0a3c0064649a
#
_entry.id   9f81dfc130cbd0d2352a0a3c0064649a
#
_cell.length_a   1.000
_cell.length_b   1.000
_cell.length_c   1.000
_cell.angle_alpha   90.00
_cell.angle_beta   90.00
_cell.angle_gamma   90.00
#
_symmetry.space_group_name_H-M   'P 1'
#
loop_
_entity.id
_entity.type
_entity.pdbx_description
1 polymer ?
#
loop_
_entity_poly.entity_id
_entity_poly.type
_entity_poly.pdbx_seq_one_letter_code
_entity_poly.pdbx_strand_id
1 'polypeptide(L)'
;MDAQKASYSITLMASVLGVTRAGYYAWKNRAPQRGERASARRRLDEAVAWEHEVSGGTYGAPRIRHALARAGVDVGVRAVAASMRRQGLTGLNTHPRPSRRGGRGPVAHEDHCARQWDQGALD
;
A
#
# COMPACT_ATOMS: atom_id res chain seq x y z
N MET A 1 -0.21 31.98 -11.26
CA MET A 1 -1.51 32.65 -11.52
C MET A 1 -2.04 33.45 -10.31
N ASP A 2 -2.13 32.87 -9.09
CA ASP A 2 -2.65 33.63 -7.94
C ASP A 2 -1.81 34.90 -7.59
N ALA A 3 -0.48 34.79 -7.65
CA ALA A 3 0.42 35.94 -7.38
C ALA A 3 0.32 37.06 -8.42
N GLN A 4 -0.09 36.79 -9.64
CA GLN A 4 -0.17 37.73 -10.75
C GLN A 4 -1.62 38.23 -11.02
N LYS A 5 -2.56 37.81 -10.16
CA LYS A 5 -3.98 38.10 -10.35
C LYS A 5 -4.34 39.60 -10.26
N ALA A 6 -3.50 40.37 -9.58
CA ALA A 6 -3.66 41.82 -9.49
C ALA A 6 -3.28 42.53 -10.80
N SER A 7 -2.36 41.95 -11.60
CA SER A 7 -1.84 42.61 -12.81
C SER A 7 -2.46 42.05 -14.10
N TYR A 8 -2.92 40.80 -14.11
CA TYR A 8 -3.43 40.17 -15.33
C TYR A 8 -4.73 39.39 -15.08
N SER A 9 -5.61 39.40 -16.07
CA SER A 9 -6.86 38.64 -15.98
C SER A 9 -6.60 37.13 -16.03
N ILE A 10 -7.37 36.35 -15.27
CA ILE A 10 -7.26 34.90 -15.25
C ILE A 10 -7.49 34.30 -16.63
N THR A 11 -8.36 34.93 -17.45
CA THR A 11 -8.62 34.47 -18.82
C THR A 11 -7.39 34.58 -19.69
N LEU A 12 -6.68 35.71 -19.63
CA LEU A 12 -5.43 35.89 -20.37
C LEU A 12 -4.34 34.90 -19.92
N MET A 13 -4.16 34.79 -18.60
CA MET A 13 -3.16 33.83 -18.06
C MET A 13 -3.47 32.38 -18.42
N ALA A 14 -4.76 32.02 -18.43
CA ALA A 14 -5.19 30.67 -18.78
C ALA A 14 -4.93 30.37 -20.28
N SER A 15 -5.21 31.32 -21.16
CA SER A 15 -4.94 31.17 -22.61
C SER A 15 -3.45 31.03 -22.89
N VAL A 16 -2.60 31.82 -22.25
CA VAL A 16 -1.14 31.74 -22.41
C VAL A 16 -0.58 30.39 -21.92
N LEU A 17 -1.13 29.85 -20.84
CA LEU A 17 -0.70 28.57 -20.27
C LEU A 17 -1.38 27.34 -20.89
N GLY A 18 -2.25 27.53 -21.88
CA GLY A 18 -2.97 26.44 -22.54
C GLY A 18 -3.95 25.67 -21.63
N VAL A 19 -4.44 26.31 -20.56
CA VAL A 19 -5.40 25.72 -19.62
C VAL A 19 -6.75 26.40 -19.68
N THR A 20 -7.82 25.67 -19.39
CA THR A 20 -9.15 26.29 -19.33
C THR A 20 -9.33 27.04 -18.01
N ARG A 21 -10.09 28.15 -18.04
CA ARG A 21 -10.47 28.88 -16.84
C ARG A 21 -11.17 27.98 -15.82
N ALA A 22 -12.07 27.11 -16.27
CA ALA A 22 -12.75 26.12 -15.43
C ALA A 22 -11.76 25.14 -14.76
N GLY A 23 -10.77 24.68 -15.50
CA GLY A 23 -9.69 23.81 -15.00
C GLY A 23 -8.90 24.48 -13.87
N TYR A 24 -8.56 25.76 -14.03
CA TYR A 24 -7.88 26.53 -12.98
C TYR A 24 -8.71 26.63 -11.70
N TYR A 25 -10.00 27.00 -11.79
CA TYR A 25 -10.85 27.10 -10.61
C TYR A 25 -11.10 25.73 -9.96
N ALA A 26 -11.31 24.68 -10.74
CA ALA A 26 -11.44 23.31 -10.22
C ALA A 26 -10.17 22.87 -9.48
N TRP A 27 -8.99 23.20 -10.02
CA TRP A 27 -7.71 22.93 -9.35
C TRP A 27 -7.57 23.72 -8.05
N LYS A 28 -7.93 25.00 -8.06
CA LYS A 28 -7.88 25.89 -6.89
C LYS A 28 -8.81 25.39 -5.77
N ASN A 29 -10.05 25.04 -6.10
CA ASN A 29 -11.04 24.56 -5.14
C ASN A 29 -10.65 23.20 -4.51
N ARG A 30 -9.83 22.38 -5.20
CA ARG A 30 -9.30 21.13 -4.66
C ARG A 30 -8.02 21.31 -3.81
N ALA A 31 -7.46 22.51 -3.73
CA ALA A 31 -6.23 22.76 -2.98
C ALA A 31 -6.33 22.39 -1.48
N PRO A 32 -7.40 22.75 -0.73
CA PRO A 32 -7.56 22.33 0.66
C PRO A 32 -7.56 20.82 0.82
N GLN A 33 -8.34 20.10 0.00
CA GLN A 33 -8.43 18.65 0.03
C GLN A 33 -7.09 17.96 -0.27
N ARG A 34 -6.26 18.55 -1.14
CA ARG A 34 -4.88 18.04 -1.39
C ARG A 34 -4.01 18.18 -0.14
N GLY A 35 -4.11 19.31 0.56
CA GLY A 35 -3.40 19.55 1.81
C GLY A 35 -3.81 18.55 2.90
N GLU A 36 -5.10 18.32 3.08
CA GLU A 36 -5.63 17.34 4.03
C GLU A 36 -5.17 15.91 3.71
N ARG A 37 -5.24 15.50 2.44
CA ARG A 37 -4.76 14.20 2.00
C ARG A 37 -3.25 14.04 2.20
N ALA A 38 -2.47 15.09 1.98
CA ALA A 38 -1.03 15.08 2.21
C ALA A 38 -0.70 14.96 3.69
N SER A 39 -1.41 15.70 4.56
CA SER A 39 -1.22 15.60 6.02
C SER A 39 -1.65 14.25 6.58
N ALA A 40 -2.77 13.70 6.13
CA ALA A 40 -3.22 12.37 6.50
C ALA A 40 -2.21 11.29 6.08
N ARG A 41 -1.63 11.43 4.89
CA ARG A 41 -0.58 10.53 4.40
C ARG A 41 0.68 10.57 5.28
N ARG A 42 1.13 11.77 5.67
CA ARG A 42 2.31 11.90 6.57
C ARG A 42 2.05 11.25 7.91
N ARG A 43 0.90 11.50 8.54
CA ARG A 43 0.52 10.85 9.80
C ARG A 43 0.51 9.32 9.70
N LEU A 44 0.01 8.79 8.58
CA LEU A 44 0.07 7.34 8.34
C LEU A 44 1.52 6.86 8.18
N ASP A 45 2.35 7.58 7.43
CA ASP A 45 3.74 7.23 7.19
C ASP A 45 4.53 7.20 8.51
N GLU A 46 4.32 8.17 9.39
CA GLU A 46 4.90 8.23 10.73
C GLU A 46 4.45 7.06 11.62
N ALA A 47 3.15 6.77 11.64
CA ALA A 47 2.60 5.66 12.41
C ALA A 47 3.12 4.29 11.92
N VAL A 48 3.23 4.11 10.60
CA VAL A 48 3.78 2.88 10.00
C VAL A 48 5.27 2.73 10.32
N ALA A 49 6.05 3.81 10.26
CA ALA A 49 7.47 3.79 10.63
C ALA A 49 7.67 3.40 12.09
N TRP A 50 6.88 4.00 12.98
CA TRP A 50 6.90 3.70 14.40
C TRP A 50 6.62 2.21 14.70
N GLU A 51 5.53 1.68 14.16
CA GLU A 51 5.18 0.26 14.36
C GLU A 51 6.22 -0.70 13.78
N HIS A 52 6.84 -0.33 12.67
CA HIS A 52 7.91 -1.11 12.06
C HIS A 52 9.16 -1.09 12.95
N GLU A 53 9.53 0.05 13.51
CA GLU A 53 10.68 0.20 14.43
C GLU A 53 10.44 -0.57 15.73
N VAL A 54 9.27 -0.42 16.36
CA VAL A 54 8.88 -1.15 17.59
C VAL A 54 8.95 -2.67 17.38
N SER A 55 8.64 -3.14 16.18
CA SER A 55 8.76 -4.57 15.84
C SER A 55 10.19 -5.04 15.55
N GLY A 56 11.19 -4.17 15.67
CA GLY A 56 12.56 -4.46 15.26
C GLY A 56 12.71 -4.74 13.76
N GLY A 57 11.93 -4.07 12.91
CA GLY A 57 11.97 -4.23 11.45
C GLY A 57 11.36 -5.53 10.92
N THR A 58 10.67 -6.30 11.78
CA THR A 58 10.17 -7.63 11.39
C THR A 58 8.76 -7.61 10.79
N TYR A 59 7.94 -6.61 11.14
CA TYR A 59 6.54 -6.58 10.72
C TYR A 59 6.38 -6.13 9.27
N GLY A 60 5.66 -6.94 8.49
CA GLY A 60 5.15 -6.53 7.18
C GLY A 60 3.76 -5.88 7.27
N ALA A 61 3.26 -5.39 6.13
CA ALA A 61 2.02 -4.62 6.06
C ALA A 61 0.80 -5.25 6.76
N PRO A 62 0.54 -6.57 6.72
CA PRO A 62 -0.58 -7.15 7.45
C PRO A 62 -0.45 -7.03 8.97
N ARG A 63 0.75 -7.26 9.52
CA ARG A 63 0.99 -7.17 10.97
C ARG A 63 0.94 -5.73 11.46
N ILE A 64 1.54 -4.79 10.73
CA ILE A 64 1.47 -3.35 11.02
C ILE A 64 0.02 -2.87 10.99
N ARG A 65 -0.78 -3.28 10.00
CA ARG A 65 -2.22 -2.96 9.97
C ARG A 65 -2.93 -3.41 11.26
N HIS A 66 -2.65 -4.62 11.74
CA HIS A 66 -3.24 -5.12 13.00
C HIS A 66 -2.76 -4.33 14.23
N ALA A 67 -1.50 -3.92 14.27
CA ALA A 67 -0.96 -3.08 15.34
C ALA A 67 -1.64 -1.70 15.35
N LEU A 68 -1.76 -1.05 14.21
CA LEU A 68 -2.45 0.22 14.04
C LEU A 68 -3.93 0.13 14.42
N ALA A 69 -4.62 -0.95 14.05
CA ALA A 69 -6.02 -1.16 14.44
C ALA A 69 -6.19 -1.27 15.96
N ARG A 70 -5.25 -1.91 16.67
CA ARG A 70 -5.24 -1.94 18.15
C ARG A 70 -5.00 -0.56 18.76
N ALA A 71 -4.24 0.29 18.09
CA ALA A 71 -4.02 1.69 18.48
C ALA A 71 -5.18 2.62 18.07
N GLY A 72 -6.28 2.08 17.53
CA GLY A 72 -7.46 2.85 17.12
C GLY A 72 -7.35 3.49 15.72
N VAL A 73 -6.33 3.17 14.96
CA VAL A 73 -6.13 3.68 13.60
C VAL A 73 -6.62 2.64 12.58
N ASP A 74 -7.82 2.85 12.05
CA ASP A 74 -8.38 1.95 11.03
C ASP A 74 -7.88 2.33 9.63
N VAL A 75 -7.03 1.48 9.06
CA VAL A 75 -6.43 1.66 7.73
C VAL A 75 -6.39 0.34 6.97
N GLY A 76 -6.54 0.41 5.67
CA GLY A 76 -6.44 -0.79 4.82
C GLY A 76 -4.99 -1.27 4.64
N VAL A 77 -4.79 -2.59 4.52
CA VAL A 77 -3.47 -3.20 4.26
C VAL A 77 -2.76 -2.58 3.05
N ARG A 78 -3.52 -2.22 1.99
CA ARG A 78 -2.96 -1.58 0.80
C ARG A 78 -2.35 -0.20 1.08
N ALA A 79 -2.97 0.58 1.97
CA ALA A 79 -2.47 1.89 2.37
C ALA A 79 -1.17 1.74 3.18
N VAL A 80 -1.13 0.79 4.12
CA VAL A 80 0.08 0.45 4.88
C VAL A 80 1.20 -0.03 3.96
N ALA A 81 0.92 -0.94 3.03
CA ALA A 81 1.91 -1.43 2.07
C ALA A 81 2.45 -0.32 1.15
N ALA A 82 1.59 0.63 0.75
CA ALA A 82 2.01 1.79 -0.02
C ALA A 82 2.89 2.74 0.80
N SER A 83 2.59 2.91 2.09
CA SER A 83 3.39 3.67 3.04
C SER A 83 4.78 3.03 3.22
N MET A 84 4.84 1.74 3.50
CA MET A 84 6.09 0.99 3.64
C MET A 84 6.97 1.13 2.40
N ARG A 85 6.39 0.98 1.19
CA ARG A 85 7.14 1.15 -0.08
C ARG A 85 7.72 2.54 -0.24
N ARG A 86 7.00 3.60 0.12
CA ARG A 86 7.51 4.98 0.05
C ARG A 86 8.70 5.20 0.97
N GLN A 87 8.72 4.52 2.11
CA GLN A 87 9.75 4.64 3.14
C GLN A 87 10.87 3.60 2.98
N GLY A 88 10.78 2.70 1.99
CA GLY A 88 11.75 1.63 1.81
C GLY A 88 11.73 0.57 2.91
N LEU A 89 10.62 0.46 3.67
CA LEU A 89 10.49 -0.49 4.76
C LEU A 89 10.08 -1.86 4.23
N THR A 90 10.77 -2.90 4.68
CA THR A 90 10.48 -4.30 4.33
C THR A 90 10.35 -5.13 5.59
N GLY A 91 9.29 -5.93 5.70
CA GLY A 91 9.16 -6.89 6.79
C GLY A 91 9.97 -8.16 6.53
N LEU A 92 10.31 -8.87 7.59
CA LEU A 92 11.04 -10.14 7.49
C LEU A 92 10.15 -11.21 6.87
N ASN A 93 10.53 -11.71 5.70
CA ASN A 93 9.88 -12.85 5.08
C ASN A 93 10.74 -14.11 5.29
N THR A 94 10.46 -14.85 6.35
CA THR A 94 11.23 -16.06 6.72
C THR A 94 10.99 -17.24 5.77
N HIS A 95 9.90 -17.21 5.02
CA HIS A 95 9.56 -18.26 4.06
C HIS A 95 9.09 -17.64 2.74
N PRO A 96 9.97 -17.42 1.77
CA PRO A 96 9.55 -17.04 0.43
C PRO A 96 8.64 -18.15 -0.11
N ARG A 97 7.37 -17.85 -0.33
CA ARG A 97 6.48 -18.80 -1.00
C ARG A 97 7.06 -19.09 -2.38
N PRO A 98 7.33 -20.36 -2.72
CA PRO A 98 7.72 -20.69 -4.07
C PRO A 98 6.65 -20.16 -5.02
N SER A 99 7.09 -19.45 -6.06
CA SER A 99 6.19 -18.96 -7.08
C SER A 99 5.45 -20.15 -7.70
N ARG A 100 4.12 -20.14 -7.61
CA ARG A 100 3.30 -21.13 -8.33
C ARG A 100 3.37 -20.97 -9.85
N ARG A 101 3.92 -19.85 -10.33
CA ARG A 101 4.21 -19.61 -11.75
C ARG A 101 5.53 -20.29 -12.09
N GLY A 102 5.49 -21.45 -12.67
CA GLY A 102 6.63 -22.26 -13.04
C GLY A 102 6.81 -23.50 -12.17
N GLY A 103 5.79 -23.91 -11.45
CA GLY A 103 5.79 -25.23 -10.86
C GLY A 103 6.03 -26.25 -11.98
N ARG A 104 7.13 -26.98 -11.90
CA ARG A 104 7.19 -28.28 -12.55
C ARG A 104 5.82 -28.92 -12.34
N GLY A 105 5.18 -29.34 -13.43
CA GLY A 105 3.97 -30.15 -13.34
C GLY A 105 4.18 -31.29 -12.33
N PRO A 106 3.12 -31.88 -11.81
CA PRO A 106 3.29 -32.95 -10.84
C PRO A 106 4.30 -33.92 -11.41
N VAL A 107 5.46 -34.03 -10.75
CA VAL A 107 6.39 -35.09 -11.04
C VAL A 107 5.61 -36.35 -10.65
N ALA A 108 5.17 -37.08 -11.65
CA ALA A 108 4.56 -38.36 -11.42
C ALA A 108 5.66 -39.27 -10.78
N HIS A 109 5.73 -39.23 -9.48
CA HIS A 109 6.50 -40.22 -8.74
C HIS A 109 5.66 -41.48 -8.77
N GLU A 110 6.25 -42.52 -9.34
CA GLU A 110 5.69 -43.85 -9.24
C GLU A 110 5.51 -44.18 -7.75
N ASP A 111 4.28 -44.47 -7.36
CA ASP A 111 3.97 -44.77 -5.95
C ASP A 111 4.43 -46.21 -5.61
N HIS A 112 5.70 -46.33 -5.31
CA HIS A 112 6.31 -47.62 -4.97
C HIS A 112 5.75 -48.25 -3.68
N CYS A 113 5.01 -47.47 -2.86
CA CYS A 113 4.42 -47.95 -1.62
C CYS A 113 3.01 -48.50 -1.81
N ALA A 114 2.39 -48.23 -3.01
CA ALA A 114 1.02 -48.66 -3.35
C ALA A 114 0.01 -48.36 -2.24
N ARG A 115 0.20 -47.26 -1.50
CA ARG A 115 -0.59 -46.76 -0.33
C ARG A 115 -1.82 -47.57 0.01
N GLN A 116 -1.63 -48.87 0.30
CA GLN A 116 -2.65 -49.71 0.86
C GLN A 116 -2.83 -49.31 2.33
N TRP A 117 -3.78 -48.45 2.56
CA TRP A 117 -4.23 -48.11 3.91
C TRP A 117 -5.11 -49.28 4.39
N ASP A 118 -4.47 -50.38 4.71
CA ASP A 118 -5.16 -51.47 5.32
C ASP A 118 -5.48 -51.08 6.76
N GLN A 119 -6.68 -50.51 6.93
CA GLN A 119 -7.24 -50.34 8.25
C GLN A 119 -7.66 -51.69 8.75
N GLY A 120 -6.71 -52.46 9.25
CA GLY A 120 -7.01 -53.67 9.99
C GLY A 120 -8.05 -53.32 11.05
N ALA A 121 -9.14 -54.08 11.08
CA ALA A 121 -10.18 -53.91 12.09
C ALA A 121 -9.49 -53.91 13.47
N LEU A 122 -9.70 -52.84 14.21
CA LEU A 122 -9.35 -52.81 15.63
C LEU A 122 -10.38 -53.69 16.33
N ASP A 123 -10.00 -54.89 16.76
CA ASP A 123 -10.72 -55.71 17.71
C ASP A 123 -10.80 -55.01 19.07
#